data_ac238a33c7d20a3a82cd4eced0d3a9ae
#
_entry.id   ac238a33c7d20a3a82cd4eced0d3a9ae
#
_cell.length_a   1.000
_cell.length_b   1.000
_cell.length_c   1.000
_cell.angle_alpha   90.00
_cell.angle_beta   90.00
_cell.angle_gamma   90.00
#
_symmetry.space_group_name_H-M   'P 1'
#
loop_
_entity.id
_entity.type
_entity.pdbx_description
1 polymer ?
#
loop_
_entity_poly.entity_id
_entity_poly.type
_entity_poly.pdbx_seq_one_letter_code
_entity_poly.pdbx_strand_id
1 'polypeptide(L)' 'MKKIAIHTPYITLGQFLKLANIISNGGEAKYYLSYNTPIVDDEEENRRGRKLYPGMTIVVEGEKFEIVEEWKLIK' A
#
# COMPACT_ATOMS: atom_id res chain seq x y z
N MET A 1 -10.04 -8.70 4.82
CA MET A 1 -9.27 -7.59 4.25
C MET A 1 -8.57 -6.83 5.36
N LYS A 2 -7.27 -6.65 5.24
CA LYS A 2 -6.50 -5.89 6.22
C LYS A 2 -6.59 -4.40 5.91
N LYS A 3 -6.55 -3.59 6.95
CA LYS A 3 -6.65 -2.14 6.80
C LYS A 3 -5.33 -1.48 7.17
N ILE A 4 -4.90 -0.53 6.36
CA ILE A 4 -3.71 0.27 6.62
C ILE A 4 -4.17 1.68 6.90
N ALA A 5 -4.02 2.10 8.16
CA ALA A 5 -4.47 3.42 8.59
C ALA A 5 -3.40 4.46 8.32
N ILE A 6 -3.80 5.57 7.70
CA ILE A 6 -2.88 6.68 7.44
C ILE A 6 -3.47 7.96 8.02
N HIS A 7 -2.59 8.89 8.37
CA HIS A 7 -3.01 10.20 8.91
C HIS A 7 -2.58 11.33 7.99
N THR A 8 -2.15 11.00 6.79
CA THR A 8 -1.79 11.98 5.75
C THR A 8 -2.81 11.87 4.62
N PRO A 9 -2.86 12.83 3.70
CA PRO A 9 -3.82 12.77 2.59
C PRO A 9 -3.64 11.53 1.73
N TYR A 10 -2.41 11.02 1.61
CA TYR A 10 -2.11 9.80 0.84
C TYR A 10 -0.77 9.26 1.30
N ILE A 11 -0.47 8.04 0.86
CA ILE A 11 0.88 7.48 0.98
C ILE A 11 1.26 6.95 -0.40
N THR A 12 2.56 6.67 -0.59
CA THR A 12 3.00 6.07 -1.84
C THR A 12 2.95 4.55 -1.73
N LEU A 13 2.97 3.88 -2.89
CA LEU A 13 2.99 2.42 -2.90
C LEU A 13 4.18 1.87 -2.12
N GLY A 14 5.36 2.50 -2.27
CA GLY A 14 6.53 2.07 -1.51
C GLY A 14 6.32 2.19 -0.01
N GLN A 15 5.72 3.29 0.44
CA GLN A 15 5.42 3.48 1.86
C GLN A 15 4.40 2.44 2.34
N PHE A 16 3.43 2.12 1.50
CA PHE A 16 2.45 1.11 1.83
C PHE A 16 3.11 -0.25 2.08
N LEU A 17 4.02 -0.64 1.21
CA LEU A 17 4.71 -1.93 1.35
C LEU A 17 5.46 -2.01 2.68
N LYS A 18 6.04 -0.90 3.11
CA LYS A 18 6.73 -0.84 4.39
C LYS A 18 5.75 -0.92 5.56
N LEU A 19 4.67 -0.16 5.50
CA LEU A 19 3.66 -0.16 6.57
C LEU A 19 2.98 -1.51 6.71
N ALA A 20 2.81 -2.23 5.61
CA ALA A 20 2.19 -3.55 5.63
C ALA A 20 3.19 -4.65 6.00
N ASN A 21 4.42 -4.27 6.32
CA ASN A 21 5.47 -5.23 6.70
C ASN A 21 5.86 -6.19 5.57
N ILE A 22 5.62 -5.79 4.33
CA ILE A 22 5.99 -6.60 3.18
C ILE A 22 7.48 -6.42 2.90
N ILE A 23 7.99 -5.19 3.14
CA ILE A 23 9.41 -4.91 3.06
C ILE A 23 9.85 -4.29 4.38
N SER A 24 11.16 -4.34 4.66
CA SER A 24 11.71 -3.85 5.93
C SER A 24 11.99 -2.36 5.93
N ASN A 25 12.37 -1.82 4.78
CA ASN A 25 12.69 -0.39 4.67
C ASN A 25 12.34 0.11 3.28
N GLY A 26 12.26 1.44 3.15
CA GLY A 26 11.84 2.05 1.89
C GLY A 26 12.76 1.79 0.72
N GLY A 27 14.03 1.54 0.98
CA GLY A 27 14.99 1.26 -0.08
C GLY A 27 14.76 -0.04 -0.80
N GLU A 28 13.97 -0.95 -0.20
CA GLU A 28 13.67 -2.23 -0.81
C GLU A 28 12.50 -2.17 -1.80
N ALA A 29 11.77 -1.06 -1.80
CA ALA A 29 10.54 -0.98 -2.60
C ALA A 29 10.80 -1.19 -4.09
N LYS A 30 11.79 -0.51 -4.63
CA LYS A 30 12.11 -0.63 -6.04
C LYS A 30 12.47 -2.07 -6.40
N TYR A 31 13.28 -2.70 -5.56
CA TYR A 31 13.70 -4.07 -5.77
C TYR A 31 12.51 -5.02 -5.69
N TYR A 32 11.69 -4.86 -4.66
CA TYR A 32 10.52 -5.71 -4.49
C TYR A 32 9.59 -5.63 -5.70
N LEU A 33 9.35 -4.42 -6.19
CA LEU A 33 8.42 -4.21 -7.31
C LEU A 33 8.98 -4.67 -8.65
N SER A 34 10.27 -4.99 -8.71
CA SER A 34 10.85 -5.58 -9.92
C SER A 34 10.47 -7.06 -10.05
N TYR A 35 10.05 -7.69 -8.95
CA TYR A 35 9.65 -9.11 -8.96
C TYR A 35 8.17 -9.32 -8.67
N ASN A 36 7.50 -8.32 -8.11
CA ASN A 36 6.11 -8.46 -7.69
C ASN A 36 5.31 -7.27 -8.20
N THR A 37 4.12 -7.54 -8.71
CA THR A 37 3.26 -6.48 -9.24
C THR A 37 1.96 -6.43 -8.44
N PRO A 38 1.86 -5.51 -7.47
CA PRO A 38 0.61 -5.31 -6.75
C PRO A 38 -0.50 -4.86 -7.67
N ILE A 39 -1.73 -5.11 -7.25
CA ILE A 39 -2.90 -4.66 -7.97
C ILE A 39 -3.55 -3.56 -7.14
N VAL A 40 -3.58 -2.36 -7.70
CA VAL A 40 -4.15 -1.18 -7.05
C VAL A 40 -5.46 -0.84 -7.74
N ASP A 41 -6.58 -0.98 -6.99
CA ASP A 41 -7.91 -0.74 -7.54
C ASP A 41 -8.11 -1.45 -8.89
N ASP A 42 -7.78 -2.75 -8.90
CA ASP A 42 -7.95 -3.63 -10.06
C ASP A 42 -6.97 -3.38 -11.21
N GLU A 43 -5.95 -2.56 -11.00
CA GLU A 43 -4.92 -2.29 -12.01
C GLU A 43 -3.55 -2.66 -11.50
N GLU A 44 -2.76 -3.33 -12.34
CA GLU A 44 -1.39 -3.66 -11.97
C GLU A 44 -0.56 -2.38 -11.83
N GLU A 45 0.27 -2.34 -10.80
CA GLU A 45 1.07 -1.16 -10.53
C GLU A 45 2.46 -1.56 -10.05
N ASN A 46 3.51 -1.04 -10.68
CA ASN A 46 4.87 -1.32 -10.25
C ASN A 46 5.67 -0.05 -9.93
N ARG A 47 5.02 1.11 -9.94
CA ARG A 47 5.69 2.37 -9.59
C ARG A 47 5.63 2.59 -8.10
N ARG A 48 6.80 2.65 -7.46
CA ARG A 48 6.83 2.84 -6.00
C ARG A 48 6.27 4.20 -5.58
N GLY A 49 6.25 5.16 -6.49
CA GLY A 49 5.73 6.49 -6.20
C GLY A 49 4.23 6.65 -6.44
N ARG A 50 3.53 5.58 -6.83
CA ARG A 50 2.08 5.68 -7.03
C ARG A 50 1.40 6.13 -5.75
N LYS A 51 0.58 7.17 -5.84
CA LYS A 51 -0.15 7.68 -4.68
C LYS A 51 -1.34 6.81 -4.37
N LEU A 52 -1.50 6.48 -3.10
CA LEU A 52 -2.61 5.66 -2.62
C LEU A 52 -3.43 6.49 -1.65
N TYR A 53 -4.71 6.63 -1.93
CA TYR A 53 -5.62 7.45 -1.14
C TYR A 53 -6.57 6.58 -0.30
N PRO A 54 -7.13 7.12 0.78
CA PRO A 54 -8.11 6.38 1.56
C PRO A 54 -9.25 5.87 0.69
N GLY A 55 -9.65 4.65 0.91
CA GLY A 55 -10.67 3.98 0.11
C GLY A 55 -10.12 3.10 -0.99
N MET A 56 -8.86 3.27 -1.34
CA MET A 56 -8.24 2.42 -2.36
C MET A 56 -7.89 1.06 -1.81
N THR A 57 -7.92 0.05 -2.67
CA THR A 57 -7.57 -1.31 -2.27
C THR A 57 -6.32 -1.76 -3.02
N ILE A 58 -5.51 -2.54 -2.34
CA ILE A 58 -4.27 -3.08 -2.90
C ILE A 58 -4.24 -4.58 -2.66
N VAL A 59 -3.94 -5.36 -3.69
CA VAL A 59 -3.74 -6.79 -3.55
C VAL A 59 -2.27 -7.08 -3.80
N VAL A 60 -1.63 -7.71 -2.83
CA VAL A 60 -0.21 -8.03 -2.90
C VAL A 60 -0.03 -9.46 -2.37
N GLU A 61 0.63 -10.29 -3.17
CA GLU A 61 0.89 -11.68 -2.80
C GLU A 61 -0.38 -12.40 -2.31
N GLY A 62 -1.49 -12.14 -3.01
CA GLY A 62 -2.76 -12.79 -2.67
C GLY A 62 -3.47 -12.20 -1.48
N GLU A 63 -2.91 -11.20 -0.83
CA GLU A 63 -3.51 -10.58 0.35
C GLU A 63 -4.07 -9.21 -0.01
N LYS A 64 -5.30 -8.95 0.43
CA LYS A 64 -5.99 -7.71 0.09
C LYS A 64 -5.95 -6.72 1.26
N PHE A 65 -5.64 -5.46 0.93
CA PHE A 65 -5.55 -4.38 1.91
C PHE A 65 -6.43 -3.22 1.47
N GLU A 66 -6.85 -2.43 2.43
CA GLU A 66 -7.58 -1.18 2.16
C GLU A 66 -6.89 -0.04 2.91
N ILE A 67 -6.71 1.10 2.23
CA ILE A 67 -6.19 2.31 2.86
C ILE A 67 -7.35 2.99 3.56
N VAL A 68 -7.18 3.30 4.85
CA VAL A 68 -8.23 3.98 5.61
C VAL A 68 -7.64 5.17 6.34
N GLU A 69 -8.49 6.15 6.64
CA GLU A 69 -8.09 7.28 7.44
C GLU A 69 -8.03 6.86 8.91
N GLU A 70 -6.95 7.23 9.59
CA GLU A 70 -6.72 6.79 10.96
C GLU A 70 -7.88 7.13 11.89
N TRP A 71 -8.45 8.34 11.76
CA TRP A 71 -9.52 8.75 12.65
C TRP A 71 -10.77 7.88 12.53
N LYS A 72 -10.95 7.20 11.41
CA LYS A 72 -12.11 6.32 11.24
C LYS A 72 -12.01 5.04 12.03
N LEU A 73 -10.84 4.73 12.55
CA LEU A 73 -10.64 3.53 13.36
C LEU A 73 -10.84 3.79 14.85
N ILE A 74 -10.97 5.05 15.25
CA ILE A 74 -10.99 5.46 16.65
C ILE A 74 -12.39 5.68 17.19
N LYS A 75 -13.38 5.27 16.58
CA LYS A 75 -14.76 5.57 17.00
C LYS A 75 -15.12 5.02 18.36
#